data_e296a92bc66922c451d2a2aec4c30142
#
_entry.id   e296a92bc66922c451d2a2aec4c30142
#
_cell.length_a   1.000
_cell.length_b   1.000
_cell.length_c   1.000
_cell.angle_alpha   90.00
_cell.angle_beta   90.00
_cell.angle_gamma   90.00
#
_symmetry.space_group_name_H-M   'P 1'
#
loop_
_entity.id
_entity.type
_entity.pdbx_description
1 polymer ?
#
loop_
_entity_poly.entity_id
_entity_poly.type
_entity_poly.pdbx_seq_one_letter_code
_entity_poly.pdbx_strand_id
1 'polypeptide(L)'
;PYDSEWKDRVRTRIRRSDGVIALISKNSLSSTGQKWEINCANEENVPLRGIWAYKNDRTELEGVSAFVWTWDNIKAFIDSV
;
A
#
# COMPACT_ATOMS: atom_id res chain seq x y z
N PRO A 1 18.07 0.76 7.65
CA PRO A 1 16.91 0.68 6.85
C PRO A 1 15.62 0.94 7.56
N TYR A 2 14.96 -0.06 8.17
CA TYR A 2 13.61 0.16 8.74
C TYR A 2 13.66 0.49 10.23
N ASP A 3 14.51 1.44 10.61
CA ASP A 3 14.67 1.86 11.99
C ASP A 3 13.55 2.83 12.43
N SER A 4 13.61 3.27 13.65
CA SER A 4 12.56 4.15 14.20
C SER A 4 12.50 5.51 13.50
N GLU A 5 13.64 6.03 13.05
CA GLU A 5 13.67 7.28 12.29
C GLU A 5 12.97 7.14 10.94
N TRP A 6 13.24 6.05 10.21
CA TRP A 6 12.56 5.75 8.94
C TRP A 6 11.06 5.61 9.18
N LYS A 7 10.67 4.87 10.21
CA LYS A 7 9.26 4.65 10.55
C LYS A 7 8.53 5.95 10.87
N ASP A 8 9.17 6.84 11.62
CA ASP A 8 8.57 8.13 11.95
C ASP A 8 8.35 8.99 10.71
N ARG A 9 9.32 9.01 9.79
CA ARG A 9 9.19 9.77 8.53
C ARG A 9 8.08 9.22 7.66
N VAL A 10 8.01 7.90 7.52
CA VAL A 10 6.99 7.26 6.69
C VAL A 10 5.61 7.45 7.30
N ARG A 11 5.48 7.31 8.62
CA ARG A 11 4.20 7.53 9.30
C ARG A 11 3.71 8.96 9.11
N THR A 12 4.60 9.95 9.17
CA THR A 12 4.25 11.34 8.93
C THR A 12 3.72 11.55 7.52
N ARG A 13 4.37 10.93 6.50
CA ARG A 13 3.90 11.01 5.11
C ARG A 13 2.53 10.37 4.94
N ILE A 14 2.33 9.21 5.53
CA ILE A 14 1.06 8.49 5.44
C ILE A 14 -0.06 9.31 6.08
N ARG A 15 0.16 9.88 7.25
CA ARG A 15 -0.83 10.74 7.92
C ARG A 15 -1.26 11.93 7.09
N ARG A 16 -0.36 12.46 6.27
CA ARG A 16 -0.62 13.63 5.41
C ARG A 16 -1.19 13.25 4.05
N SER A 17 -1.27 11.97 3.74
CA SER A 17 -1.76 11.49 2.47
C SER A 17 -3.27 11.34 2.49
N ASP A 18 -3.91 11.59 1.35
CA ASP A 18 -5.34 11.33 1.17
C ASP A 18 -5.60 9.84 0.91
N GLY A 19 -4.59 9.11 0.49
CA GLY A 19 -4.67 7.68 0.26
C GLY A 19 -3.30 7.10 -0.10
N VAL A 20 -3.18 5.79 -0.01
CA VAL A 20 -1.93 5.06 -0.28
C VAL A 20 -2.23 3.95 -1.30
N ILE A 21 -1.39 3.85 -2.33
CA ILE A 21 -1.42 2.75 -3.29
C ILE A 21 -0.20 1.87 -3.05
N ALA A 22 -0.43 0.58 -2.81
CA ALA A 22 0.64 -0.39 -2.62
C ALA A 22 0.75 -1.28 -3.87
N LEU A 23 1.93 -1.34 -4.47
CA LEU A 23 2.20 -2.24 -5.60
C LEU A 23 2.52 -3.62 -5.06
N ILE A 24 1.68 -4.59 -5.36
CA ILE A 24 1.76 -5.92 -4.78
C ILE A 24 2.27 -6.94 -5.78
N SER A 25 3.22 -7.76 -5.34
CA SER A 25 3.75 -8.90 -6.08
C SER A 25 4.18 -9.96 -5.07
N LYS A 26 4.69 -11.09 -5.57
CA LYS A 26 5.22 -12.13 -4.68
C LYS A 26 6.37 -11.61 -3.81
N ASN A 27 7.09 -10.57 -4.26
CA ASN A 27 8.16 -9.94 -3.46
C ASN A 27 7.60 -9.23 -2.22
N SER A 28 6.34 -8.85 -2.23
CA SER A 28 5.69 -8.22 -1.07
C SER A 28 5.64 -9.15 0.14
N LEU A 29 5.59 -10.47 -0.08
CA LEU A 29 5.54 -11.46 1.01
C LEU A 29 6.76 -11.39 1.92
N SER A 30 7.91 -10.97 1.38
CA SER A 30 9.16 -10.85 2.14
C SER A 30 9.54 -9.40 2.43
N SER A 31 8.73 -8.43 1.99
CA SER A 31 9.05 -7.02 2.20
C SER A 31 8.56 -6.53 3.56
N THR A 32 9.46 -6.45 4.52
CA THR A 32 9.18 -5.92 5.86
C THR A 32 8.72 -4.46 5.78
N GLY A 33 9.37 -3.66 4.93
CA GLY A 33 9.02 -2.25 4.77
C GLY A 33 7.61 -2.05 4.22
N GLN A 34 7.23 -2.81 3.18
CA GLN A 34 5.89 -2.71 2.60
C GLN A 34 4.82 -3.15 3.60
N LYS A 35 5.04 -4.23 4.32
CA LYS A 35 4.11 -4.70 5.35
C LYS A 35 3.92 -3.65 6.45
N TRP A 36 5.01 -3.01 6.85
CA TRP A 36 4.93 -1.94 7.85
C TRP A 36 4.12 -0.75 7.34
N GLU A 37 4.33 -0.35 6.09
CA GLU A 37 3.57 0.76 5.47
C GLU A 37 2.08 0.44 5.40
N ILE A 38 1.72 -0.77 5.00
CA ILE A 38 0.32 -1.22 4.95
C ILE A 38 -0.32 -1.16 6.34
N ASN A 39 0.36 -1.69 7.34
CA ASN A 39 -0.13 -1.65 8.71
C ASN A 39 -0.26 -0.22 9.21
N CYS A 40 0.70 0.63 8.89
CA CYS A 40 0.67 2.03 9.28
C CYS A 40 -0.53 2.77 8.68
N ALA A 41 -0.79 2.56 7.38
CA ALA A 41 -1.95 3.18 6.73
C ALA A 41 -3.26 2.75 7.39
N ASN A 42 -3.38 1.46 7.73
CA ASN A 42 -4.56 0.94 8.42
C ASN A 42 -4.70 1.52 9.83
N GLU A 43 -3.61 1.60 10.58
CA GLU A 43 -3.61 2.19 11.92
C GLU A 43 -3.99 3.67 11.91
N GLU A 44 -3.53 4.41 10.90
CA GLU A 44 -3.81 5.84 10.77
C GLU A 44 -5.15 6.12 10.07
N ASN A 45 -5.90 5.08 9.71
CA ASN A 45 -7.17 5.18 9.01
C ASN A 45 -7.07 5.93 7.67
N VAL A 46 -5.93 5.78 7.00
CA VAL A 46 -5.72 6.34 5.67
C VAL A 46 -6.19 5.32 4.63
N PRO A 47 -7.01 5.71 3.65
CA PRO A 47 -7.45 4.79 2.60
C PRO A 47 -6.28 4.09 1.91
N LEU A 48 -6.38 2.79 1.73
CA LEU A 48 -5.32 1.97 1.16
C LEU A 48 -5.88 1.05 0.08
N ARG A 49 -5.22 1.01 -1.06
CA ARG A 49 -5.57 0.10 -2.14
C ARG A 49 -4.32 -0.59 -2.66
N GLY A 50 -4.41 -1.92 -2.80
CA GLY A 50 -3.35 -2.69 -3.45
C GLY A 50 -3.58 -2.75 -4.96
N ILE A 51 -2.51 -2.68 -5.73
CA ILE A 51 -2.54 -2.85 -7.18
C ILE A 51 -1.50 -3.92 -7.52
N TRP A 52 -1.90 -4.96 -8.24
CA TRP A 52 -0.98 -6.00 -8.67
C TRP A 52 -0.02 -5.43 -9.71
N ALA A 53 1.29 -5.55 -9.44
CA ALA A 53 2.34 -4.99 -10.28
C ALA A 53 2.51 -5.76 -11.61
N TYR A 54 2.14 -7.05 -11.63
CA TYR A 54 2.33 -7.92 -12.79
C TYR A 54 1.06 -8.68 -13.15
N LYS A 55 0.87 -8.92 -14.44
CA LYS A 55 -0.33 -9.60 -14.95
C LYS A 55 -0.54 -11.00 -14.37
N ASN A 56 0.55 -11.74 -14.18
CA ASN A 56 0.49 -13.16 -13.80
C ASN A 56 0.75 -13.38 -12.31
N ASP A 57 0.83 -12.31 -11.53
CA ASP A 57 1.11 -12.38 -10.10
C ASP A 57 -0.10 -11.82 -9.35
N ARG A 58 -0.83 -12.70 -8.69
CA ARG A 58 -2.03 -12.37 -7.91
C ARG A 58 -1.81 -12.61 -6.43
N THR A 59 -0.61 -12.28 -5.94
CA THR A 59 -0.25 -12.40 -4.53
C THR A 59 -1.24 -11.63 -3.66
N GLU A 60 -1.72 -12.26 -2.60
CA GLU A 60 -2.59 -11.63 -1.62
C GLU A 60 -1.79 -11.28 -0.37
N LEU A 61 -2.05 -10.10 0.17
CA LEU A 61 -1.47 -9.66 1.44
C LEU A 61 -2.58 -9.33 2.42
N GLU A 62 -2.34 -9.70 3.67
CA GLU A 62 -3.26 -9.37 4.75
C GLU A 62 -3.31 -7.86 4.97
N GLY A 63 -4.51 -7.34 5.20
CA GLY A 63 -4.70 -5.93 5.50
C GLY A 63 -4.87 -5.02 4.30
N VAL A 64 -4.84 -5.56 3.06
CA VAL A 64 -5.00 -4.75 1.86
C VAL A 64 -5.80 -5.51 0.79
N SER A 65 -6.70 -4.80 0.14
CA SER A 65 -7.44 -5.33 -1.02
C SER A 65 -6.69 -4.98 -2.28
N ALA A 66 -6.44 -5.97 -3.14
CA ALA A 66 -5.66 -5.79 -4.36
C ALA A 66 -6.54 -5.87 -5.62
N PHE A 67 -6.21 -5.03 -6.59
CA PHE A 67 -6.93 -4.92 -7.87
C PHE A 67 -5.93 -4.98 -9.02
N VAL A 68 -6.42 -5.31 -10.22
CA VAL A 68 -5.55 -5.31 -11.41
C VAL A 68 -5.06 -3.90 -11.73
N TRP A 69 -3.88 -3.80 -12.31
CA TRP A 69 -3.31 -2.52 -12.70
C TRP A 69 -4.00 -2.02 -13.97
N THR A 70 -5.03 -1.22 -13.81
CA THR A 70 -5.71 -0.51 -14.89
C THR A 70 -5.86 0.95 -14.48
N TRP A 71 -5.94 1.82 -15.48
CA TRP A 71 -6.19 3.23 -15.23
C TRP A 71 -7.53 3.43 -14.50
N ASP A 72 -8.54 2.66 -14.88
CA ASP A 72 -9.86 2.76 -14.26
C ASP A 72 -9.81 2.45 -12.76
N ASN A 73 -9.07 1.41 -12.36
CA ASN A 73 -8.93 1.05 -10.96
C ASN A 73 -8.18 2.11 -10.17
N ILE A 74 -7.11 2.66 -10.75
CA ILE A 74 -6.31 3.71 -10.12
C ILE A 74 -7.14 4.98 -9.98
N LYS A 75 -7.82 5.38 -11.07
CA LYS A 75 -8.67 6.57 -11.07
C LYS A 75 -9.82 6.45 -10.06
N ALA A 76 -10.46 5.29 -10.01
CA ALA A 76 -11.55 5.05 -9.07
C ALA A 76 -11.09 5.24 -7.61
N PHE A 77 -9.89 4.76 -7.29
CA PHE A 77 -9.34 4.95 -5.95
C PHE A 77 -9.03 6.43 -5.68
N ILE A 78 -8.39 7.11 -6.62
CA ILE A 78 -8.05 8.54 -6.47
C ILE A 78 -9.33 9.37 -6.28
N ASP A 79 -10.37 9.06 -7.04
CA ASP A 79 -11.65 9.79 -6.96
C ASP A 79 -12.41 9.51 -5.66
N SER A 80 -12.08 8.41 -4.97
CA SER A 80 -12.76 8.02 -3.72
C SER A 80 -12.15 8.64 -2.46
N VAL A 81 -10.98 9.25 -2.58
CA VAL A 81 -10.26 9.79 -1.41
C VAL A 81 -10.21 11.30 -1.40
#